data_15b7170bd555d87fdce24447d302d99d
#
_entry.id   15b7170bd555d87fdce24447d302d99d
#
_cell.length_a   1.000
_cell.length_b   1.000
_cell.length_c   1.000
_cell.angle_alpha   90.00
_cell.angle_beta   90.00
_cell.angle_gamma   90.00
#
_symmetry.space_group_name_H-M   'P 1'
#
loop_
_entity.id
_entity.type
_entity.pdbx_description
1 polymer ?
#
loop_
_entity_poly.entity_id
_entity_poly.type
_entity_poly.pdbx_seq_one_letter_code
_entity_poly.pdbx_strand_id
1 'polypeptide(L)'
;MIGADDLRRLTAGRWLVPLLAHLADERGSRFAVMLKRLGLSRSVLAASLAALQAAGWLIRNPGHGHPLRPEYVLTRAGEPVAAFCQGVMAQREKLELAPGQLPRWSLPLIARLDAEQARFSALRAALRPITPRALSLTLKQMLQVDLVDRALEDEFPPIAIYGLTGRGRALAAAMR
;
A
#
# COMPACT_ATOMS: atom_id res chain seq x y z
N MET A 1 -7.58 5.81 -10.76
CA MET A 1 -6.38 4.96 -10.51
C MET A 1 -5.27 5.86 -10.00
N ILE A 2 -4.63 5.51 -8.89
CA ILE A 2 -3.49 6.29 -8.35
C ILE A 2 -2.24 6.06 -9.20
N GLY A 3 -1.40 7.09 -9.32
CA GLY A 3 -0.16 7.03 -10.11
C GLY A 3 0.93 6.17 -9.46
N ALA A 4 1.91 5.72 -10.25
CA ALA A 4 3.02 4.90 -9.74
C ALA A 4 3.83 5.65 -8.65
N ASP A 5 3.95 6.97 -8.74
CA ASP A 5 4.64 7.79 -7.75
C ASP A 5 3.87 7.86 -6.44
N ASP A 6 2.55 8.02 -6.49
CA ASP A 6 1.70 8.01 -5.31
C ASP A 6 1.71 6.64 -4.64
N LEU A 7 1.67 5.58 -5.44
CA LEU A 7 1.78 4.21 -4.92
C LEU A 7 3.13 3.99 -4.19
N ARG A 8 4.23 4.51 -4.73
CA ARG A 8 5.55 4.46 -4.08
C ARG A 8 5.60 5.25 -2.77
N ARG A 9 5.02 6.46 -2.76
CA ARG A 9 4.92 7.29 -1.55
C ARG A 9 4.08 6.58 -0.49
N LEU A 10 2.93 6.05 -0.88
CA LEU A 10 1.99 5.35 -0.01
C LEU A 10 2.62 4.11 0.65
N THR A 11 3.43 3.37 -0.09
CA THR A 11 4.11 2.17 0.41
C THR A 11 5.47 2.44 1.06
N ALA A 12 5.90 3.71 1.14
CA ALA A 12 7.13 4.09 1.84
C ALA A 12 7.04 3.87 3.36
N GLY A 13 5.84 3.95 3.94
CA GLY A 13 5.59 3.71 5.35
C GLY A 13 4.51 2.64 5.56
N ARG A 14 4.78 1.71 6.48
CA ARG A 14 3.89 0.59 6.81
C ARG A 14 2.45 1.04 7.19
N TRP A 15 2.31 2.22 7.76
CA TRP A 15 1.07 2.69 8.35
C TRP A 15 0.29 3.68 7.48
N LEU A 16 0.83 4.07 6.32
CA LEU A 16 0.19 5.09 5.48
C LEU A 16 -1.14 4.60 4.89
N VAL A 17 -1.17 3.34 4.41
CA VAL A 17 -2.40 2.72 3.88
C VAL A 17 -3.48 2.59 4.97
N PRO A 18 -3.20 1.97 6.16
CA PRO A 18 -4.20 1.90 7.23
C PRO A 18 -4.68 3.25 7.74
N LEU A 19 -3.81 4.26 7.81
CA LEU A 19 -4.16 5.61 8.25
C LEU A 19 -5.10 6.31 7.28
N LEU A 20 -4.80 6.26 5.98
CA LEU A 20 -5.66 6.88 4.97
C LEU A 20 -7.02 6.18 4.89
N ALA A 21 -7.08 4.86 4.97
CA ALA A 21 -8.33 4.12 5.02
C ALA A 21 -9.17 4.55 6.24
N HIS A 22 -8.56 4.61 7.43
CA HIS A 22 -9.25 5.07 8.63
C HIS A 22 -9.78 6.52 8.51
N LEU A 23 -8.98 7.42 7.93
CA LEU A 23 -9.40 8.82 7.75
C LEU A 23 -10.55 8.96 6.74
N ALA A 24 -10.64 8.08 5.75
CA ALA A 24 -11.75 8.02 4.81
C ALA A 24 -13.04 7.54 5.50
N ASP A 25 -12.95 6.49 6.32
CA ASP A 25 -14.09 5.94 7.06
C ASP A 25 -14.71 6.95 8.04
N GLU A 26 -13.86 7.66 8.78
CA GLU A 26 -14.28 8.60 9.84
C GLU A 26 -14.48 10.04 9.34
N ARG A 27 -14.22 10.33 8.06
CA ARG A 27 -14.26 11.68 7.46
C ARG A 27 -13.39 12.71 8.19
N GLY A 28 -12.33 12.24 8.83
CA GLY A 28 -11.42 12.99 9.67
C GLY A 28 -11.26 12.35 11.03
N SER A 29 -10.13 12.59 11.68
CA SER A 29 -9.88 11.99 13.01
C SER A 29 -8.89 12.82 13.82
N ARG A 30 -9.00 12.68 15.14
CA ARG A 30 -8.07 13.29 16.09
C ARG A 30 -6.88 12.38 16.35
N PHE A 31 -5.73 12.98 16.65
CA PHE A 31 -4.51 12.25 16.96
C PHE A 31 -4.72 11.14 18.02
N ALA A 32 -5.40 11.48 19.12
CA ALA A 32 -5.65 10.52 20.21
C ALA A 32 -6.56 9.36 19.80
N VAL A 33 -7.54 9.61 18.91
CA VAL A 33 -8.43 8.57 18.37
C VAL A 33 -7.66 7.60 17.50
N MET A 34 -6.89 8.11 16.54
CA MET A 34 -6.03 7.30 15.67
C MET A 34 -5.02 6.47 16.47
N LEU A 35 -4.40 7.08 17.48
CA LEU A 35 -3.45 6.39 18.37
C LEU A 35 -4.08 5.15 19.02
N LYS A 36 -5.28 5.32 19.57
CA LYS A 36 -6.02 4.23 20.24
C LYS A 36 -6.52 3.18 19.24
N ARG A 37 -7.11 3.61 18.13
CA ARG A 37 -7.73 2.73 17.13
C ARG A 37 -6.69 1.85 16.41
N LEU A 38 -5.54 2.42 16.08
CA LEU A 38 -4.51 1.75 15.29
C LEU A 38 -3.40 1.11 16.15
N GLY A 39 -3.43 1.31 17.46
CA GLY A 39 -2.44 0.73 18.37
C GLY A 39 -1.02 1.21 18.12
N LEU A 40 -0.84 2.45 17.63
CA LEU A 40 0.46 3.00 17.26
C LEU A 40 1.15 3.70 18.43
N SER A 41 2.49 3.78 18.38
CA SER A 41 3.20 4.71 19.22
C SER A 41 3.03 6.16 18.73
N ARG A 42 3.18 7.12 19.61
CA ARG A 42 3.06 8.56 19.29
C ARG A 42 4.03 8.99 18.18
N SER A 43 5.27 8.52 18.23
CA SER A 43 6.30 8.85 17.23
C SER A 43 5.97 8.28 15.85
N VAL A 44 5.51 7.03 15.78
CA VAL A 44 5.11 6.39 14.52
C VAL A 44 3.92 7.10 13.90
N LEU A 45 2.88 7.41 14.69
CA LEU A 45 1.72 8.14 14.20
C LEU A 45 2.10 9.55 13.72
N ALA A 46 2.90 10.29 14.49
CA ALA A 46 3.34 11.63 14.11
C ALA A 46 4.15 11.63 12.81
N ALA A 47 5.11 10.70 12.66
CA ALA A 47 5.90 10.57 11.44
C ALA A 47 5.02 10.20 10.22
N SER A 48 4.06 9.29 10.40
CA SER A 48 3.15 8.88 9.33
C SER A 48 2.22 10.03 8.89
N LEU A 49 1.66 10.78 9.83
CA LEU A 49 0.83 11.95 9.54
C LEU A 49 1.64 13.04 8.83
N ALA A 50 2.88 13.29 9.27
CA ALA A 50 3.78 14.24 8.61
C ALA A 50 4.08 13.84 7.15
N ALA A 51 4.30 12.53 6.89
CA ALA A 51 4.51 12.02 5.54
C ALA A 51 3.27 12.20 4.64
N LEU A 52 2.07 11.96 5.18
CA LEU A 52 0.81 12.16 4.46
C LEU A 52 0.53 13.64 4.19
N GLN A 53 0.87 14.54 5.13
CA GLN A 53 0.79 15.98 4.93
C GLN A 53 1.78 16.47 3.88
N ALA A 54 3.03 16.00 3.92
CA ALA A 54 4.04 16.30 2.91
C ALA A 54 3.66 15.82 1.50
N ALA A 55 2.90 14.71 1.40
CA ALA A 55 2.32 14.24 0.15
C ALA A 55 1.10 15.08 -0.32
N GLY A 56 0.60 16.00 0.50
CA GLY A 56 -0.57 16.81 0.20
C GLY A 56 -1.90 16.08 0.31
N TRP A 57 -1.95 14.88 0.91
CA TRP A 57 -3.16 14.06 0.99
C TRP A 57 -4.02 14.36 2.22
N LEU A 58 -3.44 14.99 3.24
CA LEU A 58 -4.17 15.44 4.40
C LEU A 58 -3.67 16.78 4.93
N ILE A 59 -4.55 17.46 5.65
CA ILE A 59 -4.25 18.67 6.38
C ILE A 59 -4.66 18.52 7.85
N ARG A 60 -3.99 19.28 8.68
CA ARG A 60 -4.38 19.45 10.08
C ARG A 60 -5.33 20.63 10.16
N ASN A 61 -6.61 20.36 10.39
CA ASN A 61 -7.61 21.38 10.66
C ASN A 61 -7.44 21.86 12.13
N PRO A 62 -7.35 23.16 12.39
CA PRO A 62 -7.24 23.68 13.76
C PRO A 62 -8.45 23.38 14.64
N GLY A 63 -9.53 22.86 14.07
CA GLY A 63 -10.78 22.53 14.76
C GLY A 63 -11.73 23.73 14.80
N HIS A 64 -12.93 23.57 14.26
CA HIS A 64 -13.97 24.58 14.43
C HIS A 64 -14.40 24.63 15.91
N GLY A 65 -14.15 25.76 16.56
CA GLY A 65 -14.66 26.08 17.90
C GLY A 65 -13.79 25.64 19.08
N HIS A 66 -12.70 24.88 18.90
CA HIS A 66 -11.78 24.54 19.99
C HIS A 66 -10.34 24.36 19.50
N PRO A 67 -9.45 25.34 19.69
CA PRO A 67 -8.06 25.33 19.19
C PRO A 67 -7.19 24.21 19.78
N LEU A 68 -7.63 23.59 20.88
CA LEU A 68 -6.90 22.50 21.54
C LEU A 68 -7.20 21.09 21.02
N ARG A 69 -8.10 20.95 20.02
CA ARG A 69 -8.48 19.64 19.48
C ARG A 69 -8.37 19.59 17.95
N PRO A 70 -7.18 19.72 17.39
CA PRO A 70 -7.01 19.68 15.96
C PRO A 70 -7.38 18.31 15.39
N GLU A 71 -8.04 18.32 14.27
CA GLU A 71 -8.41 17.14 13.50
C GLU A 71 -7.55 17.05 12.25
N TYR A 72 -7.28 15.81 11.81
CA TYR A 72 -6.66 15.54 10.52
C TYR A 72 -7.76 15.16 9.55
N VAL A 73 -7.83 15.86 8.42
CA VAL A 73 -8.84 15.65 7.38
C VAL A 73 -8.19 15.47 6.03
N LEU A 74 -8.82 14.67 5.17
CA LEU A 74 -8.35 14.47 3.81
C LEU A 74 -8.45 15.76 3.00
N THR A 75 -7.50 15.99 2.13
CA THR A 75 -7.61 17.01 1.08
C THR A 75 -8.37 16.42 -0.10
N ARG A 76 -8.83 17.26 -1.03
CA ARG A 76 -9.42 16.82 -2.30
C ARG A 76 -8.47 15.89 -3.08
N ALA A 77 -7.16 16.10 -3.01
CA ALA A 77 -6.16 15.23 -3.61
C ALA A 77 -5.98 13.91 -2.84
N GLY A 78 -6.23 13.91 -1.53
CA GLY A 78 -6.15 12.73 -0.68
C GLY A 78 -7.35 11.79 -0.77
N GLU A 79 -8.54 12.29 -1.13
CA GLU A 79 -9.76 11.47 -1.21
C GLU A 79 -9.63 10.24 -2.12
N PRO A 80 -9.16 10.35 -3.37
CA PRO A 80 -9.00 9.18 -4.25
C PRO A 80 -7.93 8.20 -3.74
N VAL A 81 -6.87 8.71 -3.09
CA VAL A 81 -5.84 7.87 -2.50
C VAL A 81 -6.38 7.12 -1.27
N ALA A 82 -7.22 7.76 -0.47
CA ALA A 82 -7.86 7.15 0.68
C ALA A 82 -8.88 6.10 0.27
N ALA A 83 -9.68 6.34 -0.77
CA ALA A 83 -10.61 5.35 -1.34
C ALA A 83 -9.85 4.10 -1.85
N PHE A 84 -8.73 4.29 -2.54
CA PHE A 84 -7.82 3.20 -2.89
C PHE A 84 -7.37 2.42 -1.66
N CYS A 85 -6.95 3.11 -0.59
CA CYS A 85 -6.53 2.46 0.65
C CYS A 85 -7.65 1.66 1.31
N GLN A 86 -8.89 2.15 1.30
CA GLN A 86 -10.07 1.41 1.79
C GLN A 86 -10.26 0.12 0.99
N GLY A 87 -10.20 0.19 -0.35
CA GLY A 87 -10.30 -0.98 -1.22
C GLY A 87 -9.23 -2.04 -0.90
N VAL A 88 -7.98 -1.61 -0.77
CA VAL A 88 -6.85 -2.50 -0.40
C VAL A 88 -7.07 -3.12 0.98
N MET A 89 -7.50 -2.34 1.97
CA MET A 89 -7.73 -2.85 3.34
C MET A 89 -8.89 -3.84 3.40
N ALA A 90 -10.01 -3.54 2.73
CA ALA A 90 -11.16 -4.44 2.65
C ALA A 90 -10.82 -5.75 1.93
N GLN A 91 -10.07 -5.68 0.83
CA GLN A 91 -9.66 -6.88 0.09
C GLN A 91 -8.63 -7.70 0.86
N ARG A 92 -7.72 -7.05 1.58
CA ARG A 92 -6.76 -7.72 2.46
C ARG A 92 -7.48 -8.53 3.55
N GLU A 93 -8.54 -7.99 4.14
CA GLU A 93 -9.37 -8.68 5.14
C GLU A 93 -10.07 -9.90 4.53
N LYS A 94 -10.71 -9.74 3.36
CA LYS A 94 -11.36 -10.85 2.63
C LYS A 94 -10.37 -11.97 2.25
N LEU A 95 -9.12 -11.63 1.98
CA LEU A 95 -8.06 -12.58 1.68
C LEU A 95 -7.36 -13.12 2.93
N GLU A 96 -7.80 -12.72 4.13
CA GLU A 96 -7.23 -13.13 5.43
C GLU A 96 -5.71 -12.88 5.53
N LEU A 97 -5.23 -11.79 4.91
CA LEU A 97 -3.81 -11.45 4.91
C LEU A 97 -3.45 -10.71 6.21
N ALA A 98 -2.55 -11.28 6.99
CA ALA A 98 -2.06 -10.66 8.22
C ALA A 98 -1.30 -9.34 7.97
N PRO A 99 -1.21 -8.42 8.96
CA PRO A 99 -0.59 -7.10 8.81
C PRO A 99 0.86 -7.06 8.35
N GLY A 100 1.59 -8.16 8.37
CA GLY A 100 2.98 -8.22 7.91
C GLY A 100 3.18 -8.87 6.54
N GLN A 101 2.11 -9.40 5.94
CA GLN A 101 2.19 -10.20 4.73
C GLN A 101 2.24 -9.37 3.43
N LEU A 102 1.99 -8.06 3.50
CA LEU A 102 2.17 -7.13 2.39
C LEU A 102 3.35 -6.19 2.69
N PRO A 103 4.59 -6.58 2.39
CA PRO A 103 5.75 -5.71 2.55
C PRO A 103 5.70 -4.50 1.60
N ARG A 104 6.60 -3.55 1.82
CA ARG A 104 6.66 -2.27 1.08
C ARG A 104 6.45 -2.37 -0.44
N TRP A 105 7.01 -3.39 -1.06
CA TRP A 105 6.99 -3.52 -2.51
C TRP A 105 5.83 -4.36 -3.06
N SER A 106 4.95 -4.89 -2.19
CA SER A 106 3.85 -5.76 -2.62
C SER A 106 2.86 -5.08 -3.55
N LEU A 107 2.33 -3.92 -3.15
CA LEU A 107 1.35 -3.20 -3.99
C LEU A 107 1.96 -2.73 -5.31
N PRO A 108 3.18 -2.13 -5.36
CA PRO A 108 3.84 -1.83 -6.62
C PRO A 108 4.09 -3.06 -7.51
N LEU A 109 4.46 -4.20 -6.92
CA LEU A 109 4.66 -5.46 -7.63
C LEU A 109 3.34 -5.98 -8.22
N ILE A 110 2.28 -6.00 -7.42
CA ILE A 110 0.94 -6.43 -7.86
C ILE A 110 0.45 -5.53 -9.00
N ALA A 111 0.56 -4.21 -8.86
CA ALA A 111 0.17 -3.27 -9.93
C ALA A 111 0.93 -3.53 -11.24
N ARG A 112 2.23 -3.86 -11.16
CA ARG A 112 3.04 -4.19 -12.34
C ARG A 112 2.63 -5.52 -12.97
N LEU A 113 2.36 -6.54 -12.16
CA LEU A 113 1.94 -7.86 -12.62
C LEU A 113 0.48 -7.91 -13.08
N ASP A 114 -0.36 -6.96 -12.68
CA ASP A 114 -1.73 -6.82 -13.19
C ASP A 114 -1.78 -6.42 -14.67
N ALA A 115 -0.75 -5.71 -15.13
CA ALA A 115 -0.61 -5.35 -16.54
C ALA A 115 -0.17 -6.55 -17.40
N GLU A 116 0.84 -7.30 -16.94
CA GLU A 116 1.37 -8.48 -17.65
C GLU A 116 2.28 -9.30 -16.74
N GLN A 117 2.42 -10.57 -17.03
CA GLN A 117 3.42 -11.44 -16.45
C GLN A 117 4.83 -10.94 -16.80
N ALA A 118 5.80 -11.18 -15.92
CA ALA A 118 7.13 -10.64 -16.15
C ALA A 118 8.25 -11.48 -15.53
N ARG A 119 9.41 -11.42 -16.19
CA ARG A 119 10.68 -11.98 -15.69
C ARG A 119 11.23 -11.12 -14.55
N PHE A 120 12.06 -11.70 -13.70
CA PHE A 120 12.71 -10.99 -12.58
C PHE A 120 13.41 -9.68 -13.03
N SER A 121 14.16 -9.73 -14.14
CA SER A 121 14.86 -8.56 -14.68
C SER A 121 13.93 -7.42 -15.09
N ALA A 122 12.79 -7.74 -15.71
CA ALA A 122 11.78 -6.77 -16.11
C ALA A 122 11.09 -6.16 -14.87
N LEU A 123 10.75 -6.96 -13.86
CA LEU A 123 10.20 -6.47 -12.59
C LEU A 123 11.19 -5.52 -11.89
N ARG A 124 12.47 -5.90 -11.83
CA ARG A 124 13.52 -5.06 -11.25
C ARG A 124 13.66 -3.72 -11.98
N ALA A 125 13.60 -3.73 -13.31
CA ALA A 125 13.68 -2.52 -14.13
C ALA A 125 12.48 -1.59 -13.90
N ALA A 126 11.25 -2.15 -13.88
CA ALA A 126 10.01 -1.39 -13.71
C ALA A 126 9.82 -0.83 -12.29
N LEU A 127 10.33 -1.52 -11.28
CA LEU A 127 10.14 -1.16 -9.87
C LEU A 127 11.32 -0.37 -9.27
N ARG A 128 12.18 0.22 -10.09
CA ARG A 128 13.29 1.06 -9.58
C ARG A 128 12.78 2.11 -8.57
N PRO A 129 13.49 2.31 -7.43
CA PRO A 129 14.83 1.85 -7.07
C PRO A 129 14.89 0.55 -6.23
N ILE A 130 14.03 -0.45 -6.51
CA ILE A 130 14.07 -1.71 -5.78
C ILE A 130 15.42 -2.41 -5.92
N THR A 131 15.99 -2.91 -4.80
CA THR A 131 17.19 -3.73 -4.85
C THR A 131 16.86 -5.18 -5.23
N PRO A 132 17.79 -5.95 -5.85
CA PRO A 132 17.57 -7.37 -6.15
C PRO A 132 17.13 -8.18 -4.92
N ARG A 133 17.76 -7.92 -3.77
CA ARG A 133 17.41 -8.57 -2.50
C ARG A 133 15.97 -8.25 -2.07
N ALA A 134 15.57 -6.99 -2.14
CA ALA A 134 14.21 -6.57 -1.77
C ALA A 134 13.16 -7.20 -2.70
N LEU A 135 13.43 -7.25 -4.01
CA LEU A 135 12.53 -7.91 -4.97
C LEU A 135 12.42 -9.42 -4.69
N SER A 136 13.54 -10.12 -4.48
CA SER A 136 13.53 -11.55 -4.16
C SER A 136 12.75 -11.85 -2.89
N LEU A 137 12.92 -11.05 -1.83
CA LEU A 137 12.17 -11.22 -0.58
C LEU A 137 10.67 -10.93 -0.79
N THR A 138 10.33 -9.90 -1.54
CA THR A 138 8.92 -9.57 -1.84
C THR A 138 8.27 -10.70 -2.65
N LEU A 139 8.90 -11.17 -3.71
CA LEU A 139 8.41 -12.29 -4.51
C LEU A 139 8.23 -13.56 -3.66
N LYS A 140 9.22 -13.89 -2.82
CA LYS A 140 9.12 -15.04 -1.90
C LYS A 140 7.89 -14.93 -0.99
N GLN A 141 7.64 -13.75 -0.40
CA GLN A 141 6.47 -13.53 0.46
C GLN A 141 5.16 -13.59 -0.34
N MET A 142 5.11 -13.02 -1.55
CA MET A 142 3.91 -13.07 -2.39
C MET A 142 3.57 -14.48 -2.85
N LEU A 143 4.58 -15.31 -3.12
CA LEU A 143 4.42 -16.75 -3.41
C LEU A 143 3.87 -17.50 -2.17
N GLN A 144 4.39 -17.22 -0.97
CA GLN A 144 3.97 -17.87 0.27
C GLN A 144 2.51 -17.59 0.63
N VAL A 145 1.97 -16.41 0.28
CA VAL A 145 0.59 -16.01 0.56
C VAL A 145 -0.33 -16.20 -0.65
N ASP A 146 0.15 -16.89 -1.67
CA ASP A 146 -0.59 -17.22 -2.89
C ASP A 146 -1.18 -15.99 -3.61
N LEU A 147 -0.43 -14.90 -3.69
CA LEU A 147 -0.77 -13.72 -4.49
C LEU A 147 -0.06 -13.70 -5.85
N VAL A 148 1.09 -14.34 -5.93
CA VAL A 148 1.93 -14.47 -7.13
C VAL A 148 2.21 -15.93 -7.37
N ASP A 149 2.24 -16.35 -8.60
CA ASP A 149 2.74 -17.63 -9.06
C ASP A 149 4.08 -17.47 -9.80
N ARG A 150 4.74 -18.60 -10.03
CA ARG A 150 6.00 -18.70 -10.77
C ARG A 150 5.94 -19.88 -11.72
N ALA A 151 5.99 -19.61 -13.01
CA ALA A 151 6.16 -20.60 -14.05
C ALA A 151 7.61 -20.62 -14.57
N LEU A 152 8.03 -21.75 -15.12
CA LEU A 152 9.27 -21.85 -15.89
C LEU A 152 8.90 -21.93 -17.36
N GLU A 153 9.48 -21.07 -18.17
CA GLU A 153 9.41 -21.19 -19.62
C GLU A 153 10.45 -22.24 -20.09
N ASP A 154 10.05 -23.02 -21.08
CA ASP A 154 10.85 -24.10 -21.69
C ASP A 154 11.88 -23.50 -22.64
N GLU A 155 12.69 -22.56 -22.13
CA GLU A 155 13.87 -22.00 -22.80
C GLU A 155 15.14 -22.62 -22.18
N PHE A 156 16.23 -22.61 -22.90
CA PHE A 156 17.53 -23.03 -22.36
C PHE A 156 18.48 -21.83 -22.23
N PRO A 157 18.89 -21.41 -21.02
CA PRO A 157 18.49 -21.93 -19.69
C PRO A 157 17.04 -21.57 -19.32
N PRO A 158 16.37 -22.38 -18.46
CA PRO A 158 14.99 -22.14 -18.05
C PRO A 158 14.79 -20.75 -17.42
N ILE A 159 13.77 -20.04 -17.83
CA ILE A 159 13.47 -18.67 -17.38
C ILE A 159 12.24 -18.66 -16.49
N ALA A 160 12.36 -18.05 -15.32
CA ALA A 160 11.23 -17.87 -14.41
C ALA A 160 10.38 -16.64 -14.79
N ILE A 161 9.08 -16.88 -15.00
CA ILE A 161 8.05 -15.88 -15.21
C ILE A 161 7.18 -15.82 -13.96
N TYR A 162 6.87 -14.60 -13.52
CA TYR A 162 5.99 -14.34 -12.39
C TYR A 162 4.66 -13.77 -12.90
N GLY A 163 3.56 -14.24 -12.34
CA GLY A 163 2.19 -13.81 -12.67
C GLY A 163 1.36 -13.62 -11.40
N LEU A 164 0.16 -13.05 -11.54
CA LEU A 164 -0.80 -12.98 -10.43
C LEU A 164 -1.65 -14.26 -10.40
N THR A 165 -1.83 -14.82 -9.22
CA THR A 165 -2.85 -15.85 -8.95
C THR A 165 -4.26 -15.25 -9.02
N GLY A 166 -5.30 -16.07 -8.81
CA GLY A 166 -6.67 -15.58 -8.61
C GLY A 166 -6.78 -14.61 -7.44
N ARG A 167 -6.10 -14.92 -6.33
CA ARG A 167 -6.05 -14.06 -5.13
C ARG A 167 -5.31 -12.74 -5.42
N GLY A 168 -4.19 -12.81 -6.14
CA GLY A 168 -3.44 -11.62 -6.56
C GLY A 168 -4.25 -10.71 -7.46
N ARG A 169 -4.98 -11.27 -8.43
CA ARG A 169 -5.90 -10.51 -9.29
C ARG A 169 -7.06 -9.87 -8.52
N ALA A 170 -7.60 -10.56 -7.51
CA ALA A 170 -8.62 -9.97 -6.64
C ALA A 170 -8.10 -8.76 -5.86
N LEU A 171 -6.85 -8.81 -5.37
CA LEU A 171 -6.22 -7.66 -4.72
C LEU A 171 -5.93 -6.54 -5.73
N ALA A 172 -5.44 -6.86 -6.94
CA ALA A 172 -5.22 -5.89 -8.00
C ALA A 172 -6.51 -5.17 -8.43
N ALA A 173 -7.64 -5.89 -8.51
CA ALA A 173 -8.94 -5.30 -8.80
C ALA A 173 -9.39 -4.27 -7.76
N ALA A 174 -9.09 -4.51 -6.48
CA ALA A 174 -9.38 -3.56 -5.40
C ALA A 174 -8.44 -2.33 -5.38
N MET A 175 -7.39 -2.34 -6.21
CA MET A 175 -6.44 -1.24 -6.40
C MET A 175 -6.83 -0.29 -7.55
N ARG A 176 -7.92 -0.55 -8.25
CA ARG A 176 -8.45 0.26 -9.37
C ARG A 176 -9.50 1.23 -8.86
#